data_6c031b1c98fd10768dd71f80bcd22b26
#
_entry.id   6c031b1c98fd10768dd71f80bcd22b26
#
_cell.length_a   1.000
_cell.length_b   1.000
_cell.length_c   1.000
_cell.angle_alpha   90.00
_cell.angle_beta   90.00
_cell.angle_gamma   90.00
#
_symmetry.space_group_name_H-M   'P 1'
#
loop_
_entity.id
_entity.type
_entity.pdbx_description
1 polymer ?
#
loop_
_entity_poly.entity_id
_entity_poly.type
_entity_poly.pdbx_seq_one_letter_code
_entity_poly.pdbx_strand_id
1 'polypeptide(L)'
;MLKPIMIMYPVIPARDEDERAALRPIGRNRERYQAALSGMTEIIQAADEIGFWGAATPEHHFWSEGYEVAPSPGATNAWWLAKTKNIHIGPLGYVMSTHNPIRVAEEVAVIDHLSQGRTFVGFARGYQSRWTNTLARISHTGE
;
A
#
# COMPACT_ATOMS: atom_id res chain seq x y z
N MET A 1 11.78 23.05 -9.08
CA MET A 1 12.58 21.80 -9.08
C MET A 1 11.62 20.62 -9.16
N LEU A 2 11.89 19.63 -10.02
CA LEU A 2 11.10 18.38 -10.08
C LEU A 2 11.28 17.57 -8.79
N LYS A 3 10.19 16.98 -8.30
CA LYS A 3 10.18 16.10 -7.13
C LYS A 3 9.91 14.67 -7.60
N PRO A 4 10.92 13.81 -7.71
CA PRO A 4 10.72 12.43 -8.15
C PRO A 4 9.97 11.63 -7.09
N ILE A 5 8.93 10.92 -7.50
CA ILE A 5 8.17 9.98 -6.67
C ILE A 5 8.32 8.59 -7.28
N MET A 6 8.68 7.62 -6.48
CA MET A 6 8.71 6.21 -6.83
C MET A 6 7.37 5.58 -6.50
N ILE A 7 6.76 4.87 -7.44
CA ILE A 7 5.55 4.07 -7.17
C ILE A 7 5.98 2.63 -6.91
N MET A 8 5.55 2.10 -5.76
CA MET A 8 5.89 0.76 -5.30
C MET A 8 4.71 -0.18 -5.49
N TYR A 9 4.93 -1.24 -6.25
CA TYR A 9 3.95 -2.32 -6.42
C TYR A 9 4.46 -3.58 -5.72
N PRO A 10 3.92 -3.94 -4.54
CA PRO A 10 4.38 -5.11 -3.80
C PRO A 10 3.92 -6.39 -4.47
N VAL A 11 4.79 -6.98 -5.27
CA VAL A 11 4.57 -8.28 -5.91
C VAL A 11 5.28 -9.36 -5.12
N ILE A 12 4.55 -10.41 -4.74
CA ILE A 12 5.16 -11.59 -4.13
C ILE A 12 5.84 -12.41 -5.23
N PRO A 13 7.15 -12.66 -5.15
CA PRO A 13 7.88 -13.32 -6.21
C PRO A 13 7.46 -14.78 -6.37
N ALA A 14 7.39 -15.22 -7.62
CA ALA A 14 7.29 -16.60 -8.04
C ALA A 14 8.24 -16.80 -9.23
N ARG A 15 8.75 -18.02 -9.41
CA ARG A 15 9.68 -18.35 -10.49
C ARG A 15 9.06 -18.18 -11.88
N ASP A 16 7.80 -18.59 -12.00
CA ASP A 16 7.00 -18.54 -13.21
C ASP A 16 5.49 -18.52 -12.87
N GLU A 17 4.64 -18.41 -13.88
CA GLU A 17 3.17 -18.36 -13.67
C GLU A 17 2.59 -19.71 -13.24
N ASP A 18 3.21 -20.83 -13.56
CA ASP A 18 2.76 -22.16 -13.09
C ASP A 18 2.99 -22.30 -11.59
N GLU A 19 4.16 -21.90 -11.09
CA GLU A 19 4.40 -21.82 -9.65
C GLU A 19 3.44 -20.84 -8.98
N ARG A 20 3.20 -19.68 -9.56
CA ARG A 20 2.25 -18.69 -9.05
C ARG A 20 0.84 -19.26 -8.94
N ALA A 21 0.38 -19.98 -9.95
CA ALA A 21 -0.92 -20.63 -9.95
C ALA A 21 -1.02 -21.74 -8.90
N ALA A 22 0.03 -22.56 -8.76
CA ALA A 22 0.08 -23.66 -7.79
C ALA A 22 0.11 -23.17 -6.33
N LEU A 23 0.64 -21.98 -6.07
CA LEU A 23 0.79 -21.41 -4.73
C LEU A 23 -0.40 -20.53 -4.31
N ARG A 24 -1.46 -20.43 -5.13
CA ARG A 24 -2.63 -19.62 -4.79
C ARG A 24 -3.36 -20.13 -3.54
N PRO A 25 -3.83 -19.24 -2.69
CA PRO A 25 -3.57 -17.81 -2.65
C PRO A 25 -2.18 -17.50 -2.09
N ILE A 26 -1.28 -17.03 -2.93
CA ILE A 26 0.14 -16.86 -2.62
C ILE A 26 0.39 -15.86 -1.46
N GLY A 27 -0.50 -14.91 -1.26
CA GLY A 27 -0.44 -13.96 -0.14
C GLY A 27 -0.61 -14.62 1.24
N ARG A 28 -1.06 -15.89 1.32
CA ARG A 28 -1.11 -16.70 2.55
C ARG A 28 0.24 -17.35 2.88
N ASN A 29 1.18 -17.35 1.95
CA ASN A 29 2.53 -17.83 2.23
C ASN A 29 3.26 -16.79 3.07
N ARG A 30 3.33 -17.06 4.37
CA ARG A 30 3.90 -16.16 5.37
C ARG A 30 5.31 -15.71 5.04
N GLU A 31 6.18 -16.63 4.66
CA GLU A 31 7.59 -16.35 4.42
C GLU A 31 7.76 -15.45 3.20
N ARG A 32 7.07 -15.76 2.10
CA ARG A 32 7.10 -14.94 0.88
C ARG A 32 6.53 -13.54 1.10
N TYR A 33 5.43 -13.45 1.86
CA TYR A 33 4.82 -12.17 2.16
C TYR A 33 5.74 -11.29 3.02
N GLN A 34 6.34 -11.86 4.06
CA GLN A 34 7.30 -11.17 4.90
C GLN A 34 8.55 -10.75 4.13
N ALA A 35 9.09 -11.61 3.26
CA ALA A 35 10.22 -11.28 2.40
C ALA A 35 9.91 -10.12 1.45
N ALA A 36 8.71 -10.09 0.85
CA ALA A 36 8.28 -8.98 0.00
C ALA A 36 8.22 -7.65 0.76
N LEU A 37 7.63 -7.64 1.97
CA LEU A 37 7.58 -6.43 2.80
C LEU A 37 8.96 -5.97 3.27
N SER A 38 9.86 -6.91 3.60
CA SER A 38 11.24 -6.60 3.97
C SER A 38 12.01 -5.97 2.82
N GLY A 39 11.97 -6.60 1.64
CA GLY A 39 12.63 -6.06 0.45
C GLY A 39 12.11 -4.69 0.03
N MET A 40 10.81 -4.45 0.13
CA MET A 40 10.24 -3.11 -0.10
C MET A 40 10.75 -2.09 0.92
N THR A 41 10.87 -2.48 2.18
CA THR A 41 11.43 -1.60 3.22
C THR A 41 12.85 -1.20 2.89
N GLU A 42 13.69 -2.14 2.46
CA GLU A 42 15.07 -1.88 2.02
C GLU A 42 15.14 -0.93 0.82
N ILE A 43 14.27 -1.12 -0.18
CA ILE A 43 14.19 -0.23 -1.35
C ILE A 43 13.81 1.19 -0.94
N ILE A 44 12.84 1.35 -0.05
CA ILE A 44 12.40 2.68 0.42
C ILE A 44 13.48 3.36 1.26
N GLN A 45 14.20 2.61 2.09
CA GLN A 45 15.34 3.14 2.84
C GLN A 45 16.46 3.59 1.90
N ALA A 46 16.81 2.81 0.90
CA ALA A 46 17.78 3.20 -0.11
C ALA A 46 17.31 4.45 -0.89
N ALA A 47 16.04 4.56 -1.23
CA ALA A 47 15.48 5.75 -1.88
C ALA A 47 15.56 7.01 -1.00
N ASP A 48 15.36 6.87 0.32
CA ASP A 48 15.57 7.96 1.29
C ASP A 48 17.04 8.42 1.33
N GLU A 49 17.98 7.47 1.36
CA GLU A 49 19.41 7.74 1.39
C GLU A 49 19.92 8.46 0.14
N ILE A 50 19.40 8.10 -1.04
CA ILE A 50 19.81 8.74 -2.32
C ILE A 50 19.00 9.99 -2.67
N GLY A 51 18.08 10.41 -1.79
CA GLY A 51 17.40 11.69 -1.90
C GLY A 51 16.16 11.69 -2.82
N PHE A 52 15.46 10.58 -2.98
CA PHE A 52 14.12 10.62 -3.58
C PHE A 52 13.20 11.50 -2.74
N TRP A 53 12.36 12.28 -3.40
CA TRP A 53 11.41 13.11 -2.68
C TRP A 53 10.29 12.28 -2.04
N GLY A 54 9.80 11.26 -2.74
CA GLY A 54 8.70 10.47 -2.22
C GLY A 54 8.62 9.04 -2.75
N ALA A 55 7.92 8.20 -1.97
CA ALA A 55 7.49 6.86 -2.36
C ALA A 55 5.98 6.73 -2.19
N ALA A 56 5.34 6.11 -3.15
CA ALA A 56 3.89 5.95 -3.18
C ALA A 56 3.50 4.48 -3.28
N THR A 57 2.40 4.12 -2.62
CA THR A 57 1.82 2.77 -2.67
C THR A 57 0.40 2.80 -3.23
N PRO A 58 0.00 1.81 -4.03
CA PRO A 58 -1.40 1.62 -4.38
C PRO A 58 -2.18 1.03 -3.20
N GLU A 59 -3.49 0.94 -3.35
CA GLU A 59 -4.36 0.12 -2.51
C GLU A 59 -5.05 -0.92 -3.38
N HIS A 60 -4.78 -2.20 -3.09
CA HIS A 60 -5.38 -3.33 -3.80
C HIS A 60 -5.73 -4.47 -2.86
N HIS A 61 -6.89 -5.10 -3.10
CA HIS A 61 -7.43 -6.13 -2.23
C HIS A 61 -7.63 -7.47 -2.96
N PHE A 62 -7.59 -8.57 -2.21
CA PHE A 62 -7.95 -9.93 -2.67
C PHE A 62 -7.14 -10.45 -3.86
N TRP A 63 -5.89 -10.02 -4.01
CA TRP A 63 -4.99 -10.53 -5.03
C TRP A 63 -4.40 -11.90 -4.62
N SER A 64 -5.16 -12.96 -4.86
CA SER A 64 -4.74 -14.34 -4.55
C SER A 64 -3.50 -14.75 -5.34
N GLU A 65 -3.27 -14.12 -6.47
CA GLU A 65 -2.11 -14.30 -7.35
C GLU A 65 -0.83 -13.69 -6.77
N GLY A 66 -0.93 -12.85 -5.75
CA GLY A 66 0.23 -12.18 -5.14
C GLY A 66 0.76 -10.98 -5.92
N TYR A 67 -0.02 -10.45 -6.87
CA TYR A 67 0.27 -9.18 -7.51
C TYR A 67 -0.25 -8.02 -6.64
N GLU A 68 0.50 -6.94 -6.58
CA GLU A 68 0.07 -5.69 -5.95
C GLU A 68 -0.56 -5.87 -4.54
N VAL A 69 0.17 -6.58 -3.68
CA VAL A 69 -0.31 -6.97 -2.34
C VAL A 69 -0.21 -5.80 -1.36
N ALA A 70 -1.11 -4.85 -1.48
CA ALA A 70 -1.15 -3.63 -0.67
C ALA A 70 -2.56 -3.33 -0.12
N PRO A 71 -3.12 -4.18 0.76
CA PRO A 71 -4.50 -4.04 1.23
C PRO A 71 -4.67 -2.95 2.31
N SER A 72 -3.61 -2.40 2.86
CA SER A 72 -3.66 -1.45 3.97
C SER A 72 -2.57 -0.39 3.82
N PRO A 73 -2.80 0.61 2.96
CA PRO A 73 -1.80 1.65 2.70
C PRO A 73 -1.43 2.45 3.96
N GLY A 74 -2.39 2.76 4.83
CA GLY A 74 -2.10 3.49 6.07
C GLY A 74 -1.11 2.76 6.96
N ALA A 75 -1.30 1.46 7.22
CA ALA A 75 -0.40 0.68 8.05
C ALA A 75 1.00 0.55 7.45
N THR A 76 1.10 0.26 6.13
CA THR A 76 2.39 0.11 5.45
C THR A 76 3.13 1.44 5.35
N ASN A 77 2.45 2.53 5.03
CA ASN A 77 3.06 3.85 4.94
C ASN A 77 3.55 4.35 6.31
N ALA A 78 2.78 4.14 7.38
CA ALA A 78 3.22 4.48 8.73
C ALA A 78 4.48 3.70 9.13
N TRP A 79 4.54 2.40 8.79
CA TRP A 79 5.74 1.59 9.03
C TRP A 79 6.97 2.14 8.28
N TRP A 80 6.85 2.46 7.00
CA TRP A 80 7.97 2.97 6.22
C TRP A 80 8.38 4.38 6.60
N LEU A 81 7.43 5.25 6.98
CA LEU A 81 7.74 6.57 7.54
C LEU A 81 8.54 6.46 8.84
N ALA A 82 8.24 5.45 9.68
CA ALA A 82 9.01 5.18 10.90
C ALA A 82 10.42 4.60 10.62
N LYS A 83 10.66 4.05 9.43
CA LYS A 83 11.95 3.45 9.02
C LYS A 83 12.83 4.38 8.18
N THR A 84 12.35 5.57 7.87
CA THR A 84 13.01 6.57 7.01
C THR A 84 13.11 7.92 7.71
N LYS A 85 13.90 8.86 7.16
CA LYS A 85 14.18 10.15 7.80
C LYS A 85 13.66 11.35 7.00
N ASN A 86 13.78 11.33 5.67
CA ASN A 86 13.56 12.50 4.82
C ASN A 86 12.47 12.30 3.77
N ILE A 87 12.37 11.09 3.22
CA ILE A 87 11.45 10.77 2.14
C ILE A 87 9.99 10.93 2.58
N HIS A 88 9.17 11.48 1.69
CA HIS A 88 7.72 11.56 1.88
C HIS A 88 7.09 10.24 1.42
N ILE A 89 6.15 9.71 2.18
CA ILE A 89 5.49 8.44 1.84
C ILE A 89 3.98 8.60 1.97
N GLY A 90 3.25 8.14 0.96
CA GLY A 90 1.81 8.21 0.97
C GLY A 90 1.15 7.31 -0.06
N PRO A 91 -0.16 7.07 0.05
CA PRO A 91 -0.90 6.27 -0.92
C PRO A 91 -1.14 7.04 -2.22
N LEU A 92 -1.02 6.34 -3.33
CA LEU A 92 -1.55 6.74 -4.63
C LEU A 92 -2.43 5.62 -5.22
N GLY A 93 -3.62 5.44 -4.68
CA GLY A 93 -4.27 6.24 -3.62
C GLY A 93 -5.19 5.37 -2.77
N TYR A 94 -5.76 5.96 -1.74
CA TYR A 94 -6.89 5.33 -1.06
C TYR A 94 -8.06 5.10 -2.02
N VAL A 95 -8.58 3.89 -2.03
CA VAL A 95 -9.75 3.51 -2.86
C VAL A 95 -11.02 3.90 -2.14
N MET A 96 -11.46 5.14 -2.32
CA MET A 96 -12.52 5.75 -1.51
C MET A 96 -13.89 5.06 -1.60
N SER A 97 -14.13 4.25 -2.63
CA SER A 97 -15.34 3.41 -2.70
C SER A 97 -15.37 2.26 -1.68
N THR A 98 -14.27 2.00 -1.00
CA THR A 98 -14.12 0.92 0.00
C THR A 98 -13.94 1.42 1.42
N HIS A 99 -13.89 2.73 1.61
CA HIS A 99 -13.59 3.37 2.89
C HIS A 99 -14.68 4.32 3.38
N ASN A 100 -14.75 4.47 4.70
CA ASN A 100 -15.40 5.62 5.31
C ASN A 100 -14.45 6.83 5.24
N PRO A 101 -14.85 7.96 4.60
CA PRO A 101 -13.97 9.10 4.39
C PRO A 101 -13.51 9.77 5.71
N ILE A 102 -14.33 9.72 6.76
CA ILE A 102 -13.96 10.27 8.07
C ILE A 102 -12.81 9.45 8.66
N ARG A 103 -12.90 8.12 8.58
CA ARG A 103 -11.83 7.23 9.09
C ARG A 103 -10.52 7.42 8.34
N VAL A 104 -10.58 7.63 7.02
CA VAL A 104 -9.37 7.93 6.23
C VAL A 104 -8.77 9.28 6.64
N ALA A 105 -9.60 10.29 6.86
CA ALA A 105 -9.14 11.60 7.31
C ALA A 105 -8.45 11.53 8.68
N GLU A 106 -9.03 10.80 9.63
CA GLU A 106 -8.42 10.57 10.96
C GLU A 106 -7.08 9.83 10.84
N GLU A 107 -7.02 8.76 10.06
CA GLU A 107 -5.81 7.96 9.84
C GLU A 107 -4.69 8.81 9.22
N VAL A 108 -4.99 9.55 8.16
CA VAL A 108 -4.03 10.43 7.50
C VAL A 108 -3.51 11.51 8.46
N ALA A 109 -4.38 12.12 9.26
CA ALA A 109 -3.98 13.12 10.25
C ALA A 109 -3.02 12.54 11.29
N VAL A 110 -3.29 11.33 11.79
CA VAL A 110 -2.39 10.66 12.75
C VAL A 110 -1.04 10.36 12.11
N ILE A 111 -1.03 9.83 10.89
CA ILE A 111 0.21 9.52 10.15
C ILE A 111 1.02 10.80 9.88
N ASP A 112 0.35 11.89 9.53
CA ASP A 112 1.01 13.18 9.30
C ASP A 112 1.72 13.69 10.56
N HIS A 113 1.05 13.65 11.70
CA HIS A 113 1.66 14.00 12.98
C HIS A 113 2.83 13.09 13.35
N LEU A 114 2.68 11.78 13.24
CA LEU A 114 3.73 10.80 13.53
C LEU A 114 4.96 10.98 12.62
N SER A 115 4.74 11.33 11.37
CA SER A 115 5.81 11.52 10.38
C SER A 115 6.38 12.93 10.33
N GLN A 116 5.84 13.87 11.13
CA GLN A 116 6.22 15.28 11.13
C GLN A 116 6.07 15.95 9.75
N GLY A 117 4.91 15.71 9.09
CA GLY A 117 4.58 16.32 7.81
C GLY A 117 5.17 15.61 6.60
N ARG A 118 5.69 14.39 6.74
CA ARG A 118 6.25 13.62 5.61
C ARG A 118 5.26 12.70 4.92
N THR A 119 3.96 12.82 5.20
CA THR A 119 2.96 12.10 4.44
C THR A 119 2.35 12.95 3.34
N PHE A 120 1.85 12.31 2.31
CA PHE A 120 0.96 12.87 1.31
C PHE A 120 -0.16 11.87 1.03
N VAL A 121 -1.23 12.31 0.39
CA VAL A 121 -2.36 11.44 0.13
C VAL A 121 -2.88 11.63 -1.29
N GLY A 122 -3.13 10.52 -1.96
CA GLY A 122 -3.89 10.45 -3.19
C GLY A 122 -5.16 9.63 -3.00
N PHE A 123 -6.15 9.88 -3.83
CA PHE A 123 -7.43 9.19 -3.80
C PHE A 123 -7.70 8.52 -5.14
N ALA A 124 -8.30 7.34 -5.09
CA ALA A 124 -8.71 6.57 -6.25
C ALA A 124 -10.16 6.10 -6.11
N ARG A 125 -10.83 5.95 -7.24
CA ARG A 125 -12.19 5.39 -7.25
C ARG A 125 -12.21 3.89 -6.99
N GLY A 126 -11.16 3.17 -7.40
CA GLY A 126 -11.14 1.74 -7.54
C GLY A 126 -11.80 1.27 -8.85
N TYR A 127 -11.28 0.17 -9.41
CA TYR A 127 -11.73 -0.36 -10.70
C TYR A 127 -12.10 -1.84 -10.65
N GLN A 128 -11.65 -2.55 -9.63
CA GLN A 128 -11.87 -3.99 -9.49
C GLN A 128 -13.19 -4.30 -8.79
N SER A 129 -14.11 -4.94 -9.51
CA SER A 129 -15.41 -5.35 -8.94
C SER A 129 -15.28 -6.31 -7.76
N ARG A 130 -14.23 -7.15 -7.73
CA ARG A 130 -14.00 -8.11 -6.63
C ARG A 130 -13.81 -7.44 -5.26
N TRP A 131 -13.26 -6.25 -5.21
CA TRP A 131 -13.06 -5.50 -3.97
C TRP A 131 -14.16 -4.47 -3.73
N THR A 132 -14.53 -3.67 -4.75
CA THR A 132 -15.58 -2.67 -4.60
C THR A 132 -16.93 -3.31 -4.25
N ASN A 133 -17.30 -4.43 -4.87
CA ASN A 133 -18.55 -5.14 -4.54
C ASN A 133 -18.51 -5.77 -3.14
N THR A 134 -17.36 -6.19 -2.67
CA THR A 134 -17.23 -6.81 -1.34
C THR A 134 -17.20 -5.77 -0.23
N LEU A 135 -16.34 -4.76 -0.36
CA LEU A 135 -16.08 -3.78 0.70
C LEU A 135 -17.14 -2.66 0.72
N ALA A 136 -17.60 -2.17 -0.43
CA ALA A 136 -18.63 -1.15 -0.49
C ALA A 136 -20.00 -1.63 0.03
N ARG A 137 -20.33 -2.91 -0.14
CA ARG A 137 -21.58 -3.47 0.40
C ARG A 137 -21.61 -3.54 1.92
N ILE A 138 -20.46 -3.70 2.55
CA ILE A 138 -20.34 -3.72 4.03
C ILE A 138 -20.59 -2.32 4.60
N SER A 139 -20.26 -1.27 3.86
CA SER A 139 -20.47 0.12 4.32
C SER A 139 -21.93 0.59 4.23
N HIS A 140 -22.80 -0.12 3.48
CA HIS A 140 -24.20 0.24 3.30
C HIS A 140 -25.20 -0.60 4.12
N THR A 141 -24.75 -1.60 4.85
CA THR A 141 -25.61 -2.46 5.70
C THR A 141 -25.71 -1.98 7.15
N GLY A 142 -25.48 -0.72 7.40
CA GLY A 142 -25.66 -0.08 8.70
C GLY A 142 -27.04 0.56 8.84
N GLU A 143 -28.14 -0.21 8.60
CA GLU A 143 -29.48 0.05 9.14
C GLU A 143 -29.85 -1.02 10.16
#